data_a26fdc16d61fa113b844b0f70b47d726
#
_entry.id   a26fdc16d61fa113b844b0f70b47d726
#
_cell.length_a   1.000
_cell.length_b   1.000
_cell.length_c   1.000
_cell.angle_alpha   90.00
_cell.angle_beta   90.00
_cell.angle_gamma   90.00
#
_symmetry.space_group_name_H-M   'P 1'
#
loop_
_entity.id
_entity.type
_entity.pdbx_description
1 polymer ?
#
loop_
_entity_poly.entity_id
_entity_poly.type
_entity_poly.pdbx_seq_one_letter_code
_entity_poly.pdbx_strand_id
1 'polypeptide(L)'
;MNKTVLLIFRILVAIILLQTLRYKFLGHPDSVYIFSTIGMEPYGRYGIGFLELIASGLLFFKRSTWMGALMTTGLMAGAIFFHLSQLGIEVKNDGGTLFYMAVGTWAISLIILWSERKNIPFIN
;
A
#
# COMPACT_ATOMS: atom_id res chain seq x y z
N MET A 1 13.57 4.70 16.57
CA MET A 1 12.21 5.27 16.66
C MET A 1 11.53 4.72 17.89
N ASN A 2 10.72 5.54 18.53
CA ASN A 2 9.94 5.15 19.71
C ASN A 2 8.99 4.00 19.35
N LYS A 3 8.85 3.02 20.26
CA LYS A 3 7.98 1.85 20.02
C LYS A 3 6.52 2.23 19.81
N THR A 4 6.05 3.25 20.53
CA THR A 4 4.67 3.71 20.42
C THR A 4 4.43 4.35 19.04
N VAL A 5 5.37 5.18 18.58
CA VAL A 5 5.28 5.82 17.26
C VAL A 5 5.31 4.76 16.16
N LEU A 6 6.19 3.77 16.29
CA LEU A 6 6.27 2.68 15.33
C LEU A 6 4.94 1.90 15.26
N LEU A 7 4.37 1.59 16.42
CA LEU A 7 3.08 0.90 16.49
C LEU A 7 1.98 1.71 15.82
N ILE A 8 1.93 3.02 16.06
CA ILE A 8 0.95 3.90 15.43
C ILE A 8 1.11 3.88 13.91
N PHE A 9 2.34 3.97 13.40
CA PHE A 9 2.61 3.93 11.97
C PHE A 9 2.20 2.60 11.35
N ARG A 10 2.49 1.48 12.02
CA ARG A 10 2.09 0.15 11.56
C ARG A 10 0.57 0.02 11.44
N ILE A 11 -0.14 0.45 12.48
CA ILE A 11 -1.61 0.40 12.50
C ILE A 11 -2.18 1.32 11.43
N LEU A 12 -1.65 2.53 11.29
CA LEU A 12 -2.12 3.48 10.29
C LEU A 12 -2.00 2.92 8.87
N VAL A 13 -0.83 2.39 8.53
CA VAL A 13 -0.62 1.80 7.21
C VAL A 13 -1.56 0.60 7.00
N ALA A 14 -1.70 -0.27 8.00
CA ALA A 14 -2.58 -1.43 7.90
C ALA A 14 -4.04 -1.01 7.67
N ILE A 15 -4.50 0.01 8.38
CA ILE A 15 -5.87 0.53 8.20
C ILE A 15 -6.06 1.09 6.79
N ILE A 16 -5.09 1.87 6.29
CA ILE A 16 -5.17 2.41 4.94
C ILE A 16 -5.28 1.29 3.91
N LEU A 17 -4.45 0.26 4.02
CA LEU A 17 -4.49 -0.88 3.11
C LEU A 17 -5.82 -1.63 3.22
N LEU A 18 -6.28 -1.90 4.43
CA LEU A 18 -7.50 -2.68 4.64
C LEU A 18 -8.74 -1.95 4.15
N GLN A 19 -8.81 -0.62 4.32
CA GLN A 19 -9.99 0.12 3.89
C GLN A 19 -10.10 0.16 2.36
N THR A 20 -9.01 0.06 1.61
CA THR A 20 -9.06 0.01 0.16
C THR A 20 -9.46 -1.36 -0.38
N LEU A 21 -9.32 -2.42 0.43
CA LEU A 21 -9.65 -3.79 -0.01
C LEU A 21 -11.12 -3.94 -0.35
N ARG A 22 -12.00 -3.26 0.39
CA ARG A 22 -13.43 -3.30 0.11
C ARG A 22 -13.71 -2.87 -1.32
N TYR A 23 -13.05 -1.80 -1.80
CA TYR A 23 -13.22 -1.31 -3.16
C TYR A 23 -12.70 -2.31 -4.19
N LYS A 24 -11.56 -2.95 -3.88
CA LYS A 24 -10.93 -3.89 -4.81
C LYS A 24 -11.70 -5.20 -4.92
N PHE A 25 -12.08 -5.80 -3.79
CA PHE A 25 -12.74 -7.12 -3.81
C PHE A 25 -14.21 -7.05 -4.21
N LEU A 26 -14.90 -5.95 -3.91
CA LEU A 26 -16.30 -5.78 -4.29
C LEU A 26 -16.48 -5.18 -5.69
N GLY A 27 -15.39 -4.83 -6.36
CA GLY A 27 -15.47 -4.28 -7.71
C GLY A 27 -16.10 -2.90 -7.76
N HIS A 28 -15.76 -2.03 -6.81
CA HIS A 28 -16.22 -0.65 -6.83
C HIS A 28 -15.89 -0.01 -8.18
N PRO A 29 -16.80 0.79 -8.79
CA PRO A 29 -16.54 1.37 -10.12
C PRO A 29 -15.23 2.12 -10.24
N ASP A 30 -14.81 2.83 -9.20
CA ASP A 30 -13.54 3.57 -9.23
C ASP A 30 -12.34 2.63 -9.30
N SER A 31 -12.40 1.52 -8.57
CA SER A 31 -11.34 0.52 -8.58
C SER A 31 -11.28 -0.20 -9.93
N VAL A 32 -12.43 -0.57 -10.47
CA VAL A 32 -12.52 -1.19 -11.80
C VAL A 32 -11.97 -0.25 -12.87
N TYR A 33 -12.29 1.05 -12.78
CA TYR A 33 -11.76 2.05 -13.69
C TYR A 33 -10.23 2.10 -13.65
N ILE A 34 -9.65 2.12 -12.44
CA ILE A 34 -8.20 2.17 -12.27
C ILE A 34 -7.53 0.98 -12.95
N PHE A 35 -7.99 -0.23 -12.62
CA PHE A 35 -7.35 -1.44 -13.14
C PHE A 35 -7.64 -1.67 -14.61
N SER A 36 -8.79 -1.23 -15.12
CA SER A 36 -9.07 -1.25 -16.55
C SER A 36 -8.14 -0.32 -17.31
N THR A 37 -7.89 0.88 -16.76
CA THR A 37 -7.03 1.87 -17.39
C THR A 37 -5.59 1.37 -17.52
N ILE A 38 -5.08 0.65 -16.52
CA ILE A 38 -3.72 0.11 -16.56
C ILE A 38 -3.65 -1.30 -17.17
N GLY A 39 -4.79 -1.81 -17.66
CA GLY A 39 -4.83 -3.10 -18.38
C GLY A 39 -4.72 -4.32 -17.47
N MET A 40 -5.09 -4.21 -16.20
CA MET A 40 -4.95 -5.29 -15.22
C MET A 40 -6.28 -5.77 -14.65
N GLU A 41 -7.41 -5.35 -15.20
CA GLU A 41 -8.73 -5.81 -14.75
C GLU A 41 -9.05 -7.18 -15.36
N PRO A 42 -9.67 -8.12 -14.64
CA PRO A 42 -9.98 -8.08 -13.21
C PRO A 42 -8.91 -8.71 -12.31
N TYR A 43 -7.98 -9.46 -12.89
CA TYR A 43 -7.06 -10.29 -12.09
C TYR A 43 -6.04 -9.45 -11.33
N GLY A 44 -5.57 -8.33 -11.91
CA GLY A 44 -4.67 -7.43 -11.22
C GLY A 44 -5.33 -6.79 -10.00
N ARG A 45 -6.61 -6.43 -10.12
CA ARG A 45 -7.37 -5.87 -9.01
C ARG A 45 -7.45 -6.83 -7.83
N TYR A 46 -7.81 -8.09 -8.11
CA TYR A 46 -7.86 -9.11 -7.06
C TYR A 46 -6.46 -9.44 -6.54
N GLY A 47 -5.48 -9.55 -7.42
CA GLY A 47 -4.10 -9.89 -7.02
C GLY A 47 -3.47 -8.84 -6.14
N ILE A 48 -3.59 -7.57 -6.51
CA ILE A 48 -3.05 -6.46 -5.70
C ILE A 48 -3.78 -6.40 -4.36
N GLY A 49 -5.11 -6.55 -4.37
CA GLY A 49 -5.88 -6.59 -3.12
C GLY A 49 -5.42 -7.70 -2.19
N PHE A 50 -5.16 -8.88 -2.73
CA PHE A 50 -4.67 -10.01 -1.95
C PHE A 50 -3.29 -9.71 -1.35
N LEU A 51 -2.38 -9.11 -2.13
CA LEU A 51 -1.07 -8.72 -1.63
C LEU A 51 -1.17 -7.66 -0.54
N GLU A 52 -2.09 -6.70 -0.68
CA GLU A 52 -2.33 -5.70 0.35
C GLU A 52 -2.87 -6.31 1.64
N LEU A 53 -3.73 -7.33 1.52
CA LEU A 53 -4.22 -8.06 2.68
C LEU A 53 -3.07 -8.75 3.42
N ILE A 54 -2.20 -9.42 2.69
CA ILE A 54 -1.03 -10.08 3.27
C ILE A 54 -0.12 -9.05 3.95
N ALA A 55 0.17 -7.94 3.27
CA ALA A 55 1.01 -6.89 3.83
C ALA A 55 0.42 -6.32 5.12
N SER A 56 -0.89 -6.10 5.15
CA SER A 56 -1.59 -5.62 6.35
C SER A 56 -1.41 -6.58 7.52
N GLY A 57 -1.61 -7.87 7.27
CA GLY A 57 -1.45 -8.90 8.29
C GLY A 57 -0.02 -8.93 8.83
N LEU A 58 0.96 -8.82 7.95
CA LEU A 58 2.37 -8.83 8.35
C LEU A 58 2.74 -7.62 9.22
N LEU A 59 2.09 -6.48 8.99
CA LEU A 59 2.34 -5.27 9.79
C LEU A 59 1.83 -5.37 11.22
N PHE A 60 0.87 -6.25 11.50
CA PHE A 60 0.35 -6.41 12.86
C PHE A 60 1.28 -7.20 13.77
N PHE A 61 2.19 -8.01 13.23
CA PHE A 61 3.10 -8.83 14.00
C PHE A 61 4.51 -8.26 13.97
N LYS A 62 5.11 -8.14 15.14
CA LYS A 62 6.42 -7.49 15.28
C LYS A 62 7.50 -8.17 14.42
N ARG A 63 7.50 -9.51 14.37
CA ARG A 63 8.52 -10.27 13.64
C ARG A 63 8.44 -10.08 12.12
N SER A 64 7.24 -9.87 11.61
CA SER A 64 7.01 -9.76 10.17
C SER A 64 6.77 -8.32 9.70
N THR A 65 6.91 -7.35 10.60
CA THR A 65 6.68 -5.93 10.25
C THR A 65 7.55 -5.50 9.08
N TRP A 66 8.83 -5.89 9.04
CA TRP A 66 9.72 -5.51 7.94
C TRP A 66 9.23 -6.04 6.59
N MET A 67 8.69 -7.27 6.57
CA MET A 67 8.14 -7.84 5.33
C MET A 67 6.90 -7.08 4.88
N GLY A 68 6.00 -6.76 5.82
CA GLY A 68 4.81 -5.97 5.50
C GLY A 68 5.17 -4.58 4.98
N ALA A 69 6.15 -3.93 5.60
CA ALA A 69 6.62 -2.63 5.16
C ALA A 69 7.29 -2.69 3.79
N LEU A 70 8.07 -3.73 3.53
CA LEU A 70 8.72 -3.92 2.23
C LEU A 70 7.67 -4.14 1.13
N MET A 71 6.69 -5.00 1.37
CA MET A 71 5.60 -5.23 0.42
C MET A 71 4.82 -3.93 0.16
N THR A 72 4.47 -3.21 1.21
CA THR A 72 3.72 -1.94 1.07
C THR A 72 4.52 -0.91 0.30
N THR A 73 5.83 -0.81 0.56
CA THR A 73 6.71 0.09 -0.18
C THR A 73 6.68 -0.21 -1.68
N GLY A 74 6.77 -1.48 -2.04
CA GLY A 74 6.70 -1.90 -3.45
C GLY A 74 5.34 -1.65 -4.07
N LEU A 75 4.26 -2.00 -3.37
CA LEU A 75 2.90 -1.81 -3.87
C LEU A 75 2.58 -0.33 -4.07
N MET A 76 2.97 0.52 -3.13
CA MET A 76 2.71 1.96 -3.25
C MET A 76 3.60 2.61 -4.30
N ALA A 77 4.85 2.15 -4.46
CA ALA A 77 5.71 2.62 -5.54
C ALA A 77 5.08 2.32 -6.91
N GLY A 78 4.50 1.12 -7.07
CA GLY A 78 3.77 0.76 -8.29
C GLY A 78 2.55 1.64 -8.50
N ALA A 79 1.78 1.91 -7.45
CA ALA A 79 0.63 2.80 -7.53
C ALA A 79 1.04 4.21 -7.95
N ILE A 80 2.09 4.75 -7.35
CA ILE A 80 2.63 6.06 -7.71
C ILE A 80 3.06 6.08 -9.17
N PHE A 81 3.75 5.05 -9.62
CA PHE A 81 4.19 4.93 -11.01
C PHE A 81 3.00 4.99 -11.97
N PHE A 82 1.92 4.25 -11.70
CA PHE A 82 0.75 4.26 -12.56
C PHE A 82 0.04 5.61 -12.55
N HIS A 83 -0.02 6.29 -11.40
CA HIS A 83 -0.57 7.66 -11.35
C HIS A 83 0.23 8.63 -12.21
N LEU A 84 1.56 8.50 -12.20
CA LEU A 84 2.43 9.41 -12.96
C LEU A 84 2.47 9.07 -14.45
N SER A 85 2.04 7.87 -14.86
CA SER A 85 2.11 7.45 -16.26
C SER A 85 0.75 7.34 -16.94
N GLN A 86 -0.16 6.52 -16.41
CA GLN A 86 -1.40 6.17 -17.10
C GLN A 86 -2.66 6.75 -16.48
N LEU A 87 -2.69 6.92 -15.17
CA LEU A 87 -3.90 7.35 -14.45
C LEU A 87 -3.99 8.86 -14.28
N GLY A 88 -2.87 9.55 -14.14
CA GLY A 88 -2.83 10.94 -13.73
C GLY A 88 -2.96 11.11 -12.22
N ILE A 89 -2.75 12.32 -11.75
CA ILE A 89 -2.81 12.66 -10.31
C ILE A 89 -4.24 12.54 -9.81
N GLU A 90 -5.20 13.07 -10.58
CA GLU A 90 -6.61 12.96 -10.23
C GLU A 90 -7.23 11.74 -10.90
N VAL A 91 -7.97 10.96 -10.13
CA VAL A 91 -8.77 9.83 -10.63
C VAL A 91 -10.23 10.18 -10.39
N LYS A 92 -10.98 10.35 -11.46
CA LYS A 92 -12.41 10.68 -11.42
C LYS A 92 -12.69 11.91 -10.56
N ASN A 93 -11.90 12.95 -10.74
CA ASN A 93 -12.06 14.24 -10.04
C ASN A 93 -11.92 14.15 -8.52
N ASP A 94 -11.06 13.27 -8.04
CA ASP A 94 -10.85 13.11 -6.59
C ASP A 94 -9.89 14.14 -5.98
N GLY A 95 -9.40 15.10 -6.77
CA GLY A 95 -8.44 16.10 -6.29
C GLY A 95 -7.06 15.54 -5.99
N GLY A 96 -6.78 14.33 -6.45
CA GLY A 96 -5.51 13.66 -6.18
C GLY A 96 -5.51 12.86 -4.88
N THR A 97 -6.66 12.60 -4.29
CA THR A 97 -6.77 11.91 -2.99
C THR A 97 -6.05 10.57 -3.01
N LEU A 98 -6.30 9.72 -4.02
CA LEU A 98 -5.68 8.40 -4.09
C LEU A 98 -4.17 8.51 -4.29
N PHE A 99 -3.73 9.44 -5.13
CA PHE A 99 -2.31 9.66 -5.36
C PHE A 99 -1.60 10.09 -4.08
N TYR A 100 -2.14 11.08 -3.38
CA TYR A 100 -1.51 11.57 -2.15
C TYR A 100 -1.56 10.53 -1.03
N MET A 101 -2.61 9.72 -0.96
CA MET A 101 -2.65 8.59 -0.04
C MET A 101 -1.53 7.58 -0.34
N ALA A 102 -1.31 7.28 -1.61
CA ALA A 102 -0.24 6.36 -2.00
C ALA A 102 1.14 6.92 -1.63
N VAL A 103 1.38 8.20 -1.87
CA VAL A 103 2.64 8.86 -1.53
C VAL A 103 2.85 8.86 -0.02
N GLY A 104 1.84 9.24 0.75
CA GLY A 104 1.92 9.26 2.21
C GLY A 104 2.17 7.88 2.80
N THR A 105 1.44 6.89 2.32
CA THR A 105 1.60 5.50 2.75
C THR A 105 2.98 4.97 2.39
N TRP A 106 3.46 5.28 1.21
CA TRP A 106 4.82 4.91 0.76
C TRP A 106 5.88 5.50 1.68
N ALA A 107 5.77 6.80 2.00
CA ALA A 107 6.72 7.46 2.88
C ALA A 107 6.73 6.84 4.28
N ILE A 108 5.55 6.58 4.86
CA ILE A 108 5.44 5.96 6.18
C ILE A 108 6.02 4.53 6.14
N SER A 109 5.75 3.78 5.08
CA SER A 109 6.27 2.42 4.93
C SER A 109 7.79 2.41 4.85
N LEU A 110 8.40 3.38 4.18
CA LEU A 110 9.85 3.52 4.13
C LEU A 110 10.43 3.81 5.52
N ILE A 111 9.75 4.64 6.30
CA ILE A 111 10.17 4.94 7.67
C ILE A 111 10.10 3.67 8.52
N ILE A 112 9.03 2.89 8.42
CA ILE A 112 8.90 1.62 9.14
C ILE A 112 10.01 0.67 8.72
N LEU A 113 10.23 0.53 7.42
CA LEU A 113 11.24 -0.38 6.88
C LEU A 113 12.63 -0.01 7.39
N TRP A 114 12.96 1.28 7.37
CA TRP A 114 14.23 1.75 7.90
C TRP A 114 14.36 1.47 9.38
N SER A 115 13.29 1.69 10.16
CA SER A 115 13.27 1.41 11.60
C SER A 115 13.48 -0.08 11.89
N GLU A 116 13.02 -0.95 10.99
CA GLU A 116 13.10 -2.42 11.15
C GLU A 116 14.28 -3.03 10.40
N ARG A 117 15.21 -2.24 9.87
CA ARG A 117 16.31 -2.73 9.02
C ARG A 117 17.17 -3.80 9.69
N LYS A 118 17.31 -3.74 11.02
CA LYS A 118 18.09 -4.71 11.78
C LYS A 118 17.42 -6.08 11.87
N ASN A 119 16.11 -6.14 11.61
CA ASN A 119 15.35 -7.38 11.64
C ASN A 119 15.31 -8.07 10.28
N ILE A 120 15.84 -7.44 9.24
CA ILE A 120 15.89 -8.02 7.90
C ILE A 120 17.05 -9.00 7.84
N PRO A 121 16.77 -10.33 7.66
CA PRO A 121 17.84 -11.33 7.87
C PRO A 121 18.95 -11.29 6.82
N PHE A 122 18.66 -10.82 5.59
CA PHE A 122 19.64 -10.87 4.51
C PHE A 122 20.48 -9.60 4.36
N ILE A 123 20.29 -8.60 5.22
CA ILE A 123 21.11 -7.38 5.21
C ILE A 123 21.80 -7.12 6.55
N ASN A 124 21.67 -8.05 7.50
CA ASN A 124 22.36 -7.99 8.79
C ASN A 124 23.67 -8.75 8.75
#